data_775fdd4c16c0ae7e5fd7895e6afcf9e6
#
_entry.id   775fdd4c16c0ae7e5fd7895e6afcf9e6
#
_cell.length_a   1.000
_cell.length_b   1.000
_cell.length_c   1.000
_cell.angle_alpha   90.00
_cell.angle_beta   90.00
_cell.angle_gamma   90.00
#
_symmetry.space_group_name_H-M   'P 1'
#
loop_
_entity.id
_entity.type
_entity.pdbx_description
1 polymer ?
#
loop_
_entity_poly.entity_id
_entity_poly.type
_entity_poly.pdbx_seq_one_letter_code
_entity_poly.pdbx_strand_id
1 'polypeptide(L)'
;MAETHFFPLTVASISPETTDAVKIGFDIPTACRNRFRYKPGQYLTIRSKLGGESVSRSYSICSGINDPIMQVAIKRIDGGLFSNFANDTIKVGDIVDCMPPQGKFSAELANGHEKNYLFIAAGSGITPVISNIKSILEEEPKSRVTLLFGNQ
;
A
#
# COMPACT_ATOMS: atom_id res chain seq x y z
N MET A 1 15.19 15.37 6.88
CA MET A 1 15.60 14.59 5.67
C MET A 1 14.73 13.34 5.59
N ALA A 2 14.23 13.03 4.40
CA ALA A 2 13.54 11.76 4.19
C ALA A 2 14.56 10.61 4.40
N GLU A 3 14.15 9.60 5.18
CA GLU A 3 14.98 8.43 5.43
C GLU A 3 15.08 7.63 4.12
N THR A 4 16.29 7.53 3.57
CA THR A 4 16.58 6.76 2.34
C THR A 4 17.00 5.32 2.66
N HIS A 5 16.80 4.87 3.89
CA HIS A 5 17.20 3.56 4.32
C HIS A 5 16.14 2.50 3.98
N PHE A 6 16.60 1.40 3.37
CA PHE A 6 15.75 0.26 3.05
C PHE A 6 15.87 -0.82 4.12
N PHE A 7 14.76 -1.45 4.43
CA PHE A 7 14.66 -2.56 5.37
C PHE A 7 14.15 -3.81 4.67
N PRO A 8 14.72 -4.99 4.92
CA PRO A 8 14.22 -6.23 4.36
C PRO A 8 12.88 -6.60 5.00
N LEU A 9 11.84 -6.75 4.18
CA LEU A 9 10.53 -7.25 4.59
C LEU A 9 10.26 -8.59 3.90
N THR A 10 9.64 -9.50 4.64
CA THR A 10 9.20 -10.78 4.10
C THR A 10 7.81 -10.65 3.50
N VAL A 11 7.62 -11.21 2.31
CA VAL A 11 6.30 -11.33 1.69
C VAL A 11 5.49 -12.36 2.47
N ALA A 12 4.43 -11.91 3.15
CA ALA A 12 3.57 -12.74 3.99
C ALA A 12 2.37 -13.31 3.22
N SER A 13 1.89 -12.58 2.22
CA SER A 13 0.74 -13.00 1.42
C SER A 13 0.81 -12.45 0.01
N ILE A 14 0.27 -13.21 -0.94
CA ILE A 14 0.06 -12.79 -2.33
C ILE A 14 -1.32 -13.28 -2.75
N SER A 15 -2.13 -12.40 -3.29
CA SER A 15 -3.43 -12.76 -3.85
C SER A 15 -3.71 -11.99 -5.13
N PRO A 16 -4.29 -12.64 -6.16
CA PRO A 16 -4.79 -11.92 -7.33
C PRO A 16 -5.87 -10.93 -6.89
N GLU A 17 -5.77 -9.69 -7.35
CA GLU A 17 -6.81 -8.69 -7.12
C GLU A 17 -7.69 -8.52 -8.35
N THR A 18 -7.05 -8.53 -9.51
CA THR A 18 -7.68 -8.57 -10.84
C THR A 18 -6.84 -9.46 -11.75
N THR A 19 -7.23 -9.60 -13.03
CA THR A 19 -6.40 -10.28 -14.03
C THR A 19 -5.01 -9.66 -14.21
N ASP A 20 -4.89 -8.37 -13.90
CA ASP A 20 -3.69 -7.57 -14.15
C ASP A 20 -3.08 -6.97 -12.88
N ALA A 21 -3.57 -7.33 -11.71
CA ALA A 21 -3.07 -6.80 -10.46
C ALA A 21 -2.95 -7.86 -9.38
N VAL A 22 -1.89 -7.77 -8.60
CA VAL A 22 -1.62 -8.60 -7.44
C VAL A 22 -1.61 -7.75 -6.18
N LYS A 23 -2.15 -8.30 -5.11
CA LYS A 23 -2.06 -7.71 -3.78
C LYS A 23 -0.99 -8.46 -2.98
N ILE A 24 -0.04 -7.70 -2.43
CA ILE A 24 1.10 -8.22 -1.67
C ILE A 24 1.04 -7.71 -0.25
N GLY A 25 1.07 -8.62 0.72
CA GLY A 25 1.16 -8.31 2.14
C GLY A 25 2.55 -8.59 2.68
N PHE A 26 2.98 -7.79 3.65
CA PHE A 26 4.31 -7.87 4.23
C PHE A 26 4.27 -8.22 5.70
N ASP A 27 5.16 -9.11 6.11
CA ASP A 27 5.51 -9.32 7.51
C ASP A 27 6.62 -8.34 7.90
N ILE A 28 6.35 -7.55 8.94
CA ILE A 28 7.25 -6.50 9.38
C ILE A 28 7.98 -6.99 10.63
N PRO A 29 9.32 -7.13 10.55
CA PRO A 29 10.09 -7.56 11.70
C PRO A 29 9.86 -6.67 12.93
N THR A 30 9.82 -7.27 14.11
CA THR A 30 9.60 -6.56 15.37
C THR A 30 10.58 -5.41 15.56
N ALA A 31 11.85 -5.61 15.17
CA ALA A 31 12.91 -4.62 15.30
C ALA A 31 12.66 -3.30 14.54
N CYS A 32 11.90 -3.34 13.43
CA CYS A 32 11.59 -2.15 12.64
C CYS A 32 10.10 -1.79 12.61
N ARG A 33 9.26 -2.46 13.40
CA ARG A 33 7.81 -2.27 13.41
C ARG A 33 7.39 -0.82 13.61
N ASN A 34 8.06 -0.08 14.49
CA ASN A 34 7.74 1.33 14.74
C ASN A 34 7.99 2.22 13.52
N ARG A 35 8.95 1.87 12.67
CA ARG A 35 9.27 2.62 11.45
C ARG A 35 8.24 2.39 10.34
N PHE A 36 7.51 1.28 10.39
CA PHE A 36 6.50 0.91 9.41
C PHE A 36 5.07 1.20 9.86
N ARG A 37 4.88 1.94 10.96
CA ARG A 37 3.58 2.54 11.24
C ARG A 37 3.24 3.54 10.17
N TYR A 38 2.03 3.51 9.66
CA TYR A 38 1.62 4.37 8.57
C TYR A 38 0.31 5.09 8.85
N LYS A 39 0.15 6.21 8.15
CA LYS A 39 -1.13 6.90 8.01
C LYS A 39 -1.84 6.37 6.76
N PRO A 40 -3.19 6.32 6.74
CA PRO A 40 -3.89 5.83 5.56
C PRO A 40 -3.53 6.69 4.35
N GLY A 41 -3.34 6.04 3.19
CA GLY A 41 -2.99 6.73 1.95
C GLY A 41 -1.50 6.99 1.73
N GLN A 42 -0.64 6.61 2.65
CA GLN A 42 0.81 6.63 2.43
C GLN A 42 1.24 5.52 1.46
N TYR A 43 2.47 5.58 0.97
CA TYR A 43 3.05 4.63 0.03
C TYR A 43 4.35 4.02 0.55
N LEU A 44 4.69 2.84 0.02
CA LEU A 44 5.97 2.19 0.20
C LEU A 44 6.80 2.33 -1.08
N THR A 45 8.09 2.58 -0.93
CA THR A 45 9.07 2.36 -2.00
C THR A 45 9.69 0.99 -1.83
N ILE A 46 9.49 0.12 -2.81
CA ILE A 46 9.93 -1.27 -2.81
C ILE A 46 11.06 -1.41 -3.81
N ARG A 47 12.11 -2.10 -3.41
CA ARG A 47 13.30 -2.33 -4.22
C ARG A 47 13.59 -3.83 -4.34
N SER A 48 13.99 -4.25 -5.54
CA SER A 48 14.48 -5.59 -5.79
C SER A 48 15.58 -5.58 -6.86
N LYS A 49 16.39 -6.61 -6.88
CA LYS A 49 17.39 -6.80 -7.96
C LYS A 49 16.74 -7.56 -9.11
N LEU A 50 16.69 -6.94 -10.28
CA LEU A 50 16.11 -7.51 -11.49
C LEU A 50 17.14 -7.44 -12.62
N GLY A 51 17.54 -8.60 -13.17
CA GLY A 51 18.53 -8.66 -14.23
C GLY A 51 19.91 -8.07 -13.85
N GLY A 52 20.29 -8.16 -12.58
CA GLY A 52 21.53 -7.59 -12.06
C GLY A 52 21.47 -6.11 -11.68
N GLU A 53 20.38 -5.43 -11.96
CA GLU A 53 20.16 -4.03 -11.61
C GLU A 53 19.21 -3.86 -10.42
N SER A 54 19.44 -2.82 -9.62
CA SER A 54 18.54 -2.46 -8.53
C SER A 54 17.39 -1.61 -9.07
N VAL A 55 16.19 -2.11 -8.98
CA VAL A 55 14.96 -1.42 -9.45
C VAL A 55 14.07 -1.11 -8.27
N SER A 56 13.67 0.14 -8.11
CA SER A 56 12.73 0.58 -7.07
C SER A 56 11.50 1.26 -7.66
N ARG A 57 10.34 1.02 -7.03
CA ARG A 57 9.06 1.65 -7.38
C ARG A 57 8.23 1.91 -6.13
N SER A 58 7.41 2.93 -6.21
CA SER A 58 6.51 3.32 -5.11
C SER A 58 5.09 2.85 -5.38
N TYR A 59 4.48 2.24 -4.36
CA TYR A 59 3.10 1.75 -4.41
C TYR A 59 2.35 2.21 -3.18
N SER A 60 1.15 2.74 -3.37
CA SER A 60 0.30 3.15 -2.27
C SER A 60 -0.13 1.95 -1.41
N ILE A 61 -0.12 2.13 -0.10
CA ILE A 61 -0.65 1.16 0.84
C ILE A 61 -2.18 1.15 0.67
N CYS A 62 -2.76 -0.04 0.48
CA CYS A 62 -4.20 -0.21 0.30
C CYS A 62 -4.90 -0.78 1.54
N SER A 63 -4.16 -1.32 2.50
CA SER A 63 -4.69 -1.77 3.79
C SER A 63 -5.10 -0.57 4.68
N GLY A 64 -6.09 -0.77 5.54
CA GLY A 64 -6.40 0.17 6.62
C GLY A 64 -5.34 0.10 7.73
N ILE A 65 -5.26 1.15 8.54
CA ILE A 65 -4.22 1.24 9.59
C ILE A 65 -4.35 0.17 10.68
N ASN A 66 -5.53 -0.41 10.85
CA ASN A 66 -5.80 -1.49 11.80
C ASN A 66 -5.85 -2.88 11.16
N ASP A 67 -5.60 -2.98 9.87
CA ASP A 67 -5.52 -4.29 9.21
C ASP A 67 -4.33 -5.08 9.77
N PRO A 68 -4.44 -6.40 9.91
CA PRO A 68 -3.38 -7.21 10.52
C PRO A 68 -2.11 -7.27 9.67
N ILE A 69 -2.24 -7.05 8.36
CA ILE A 69 -1.12 -7.10 7.41
C ILE A 69 -1.12 -5.84 6.56
N MET A 70 0.03 -5.18 6.46
CA MET A 70 0.23 -4.05 5.56
C MET A 70 0.31 -4.56 4.12
N GLN A 71 -0.50 -4.00 3.23
CA GLN A 71 -0.64 -4.47 1.86
C GLN A 71 -0.50 -3.34 0.84
N VAL A 72 0.06 -3.68 -0.30
CA VAL A 72 0.06 -2.87 -1.52
C VAL A 72 -0.58 -3.67 -2.66
N ALA A 73 -1.19 -2.98 -3.62
CA ALA A 73 -1.68 -3.59 -4.85
C ALA A 73 -0.83 -3.09 -6.03
N ILE A 74 -0.35 -4.01 -6.84
CA ILE A 74 0.56 -3.72 -7.95
C ILE A 74 -0.11 -4.14 -9.26
N LYS A 75 -0.57 -3.14 -10.01
CA LYS A 75 -1.12 -3.36 -11.34
C LYS A 75 0.02 -3.55 -12.35
N ARG A 76 -0.13 -4.54 -13.21
CA ARG A 76 0.79 -4.80 -14.31
C ARG A 76 0.81 -3.61 -15.28
N ILE A 77 1.99 -3.16 -15.64
CA ILE A 77 2.22 -2.16 -16.67
C ILE A 77 2.90 -2.89 -17.83
N ASP A 78 2.41 -2.68 -19.04
CA ASP A 78 3.03 -3.26 -20.23
C ASP A 78 4.49 -2.81 -20.35
N GLY A 79 5.41 -3.78 -20.47
CA GLY A 79 6.85 -3.52 -20.46
C GLY A 79 7.44 -3.09 -19.11
N GLY A 80 6.66 -3.01 -18.05
CA GLY A 80 7.11 -2.62 -16.71
C GLY A 80 7.96 -3.70 -16.04
N LEU A 81 9.20 -3.39 -15.67
CA LEU A 81 10.10 -4.37 -15.05
C LEU A 81 9.58 -4.85 -13.69
N PHE A 82 9.33 -3.94 -12.78
CA PHE A 82 8.93 -4.29 -11.41
C PHE A 82 7.50 -4.83 -11.35
N SER A 83 6.57 -4.22 -12.06
CA SER A 83 5.17 -4.65 -12.02
C SER A 83 4.97 -6.06 -12.58
N ASN A 84 5.70 -6.44 -13.61
CA ASN A 84 5.69 -7.80 -14.14
C ASN A 84 6.36 -8.78 -13.18
N PHE A 85 7.52 -8.43 -12.62
CA PHE A 85 8.16 -9.22 -11.59
C PHE A 85 7.23 -9.48 -10.39
N ALA A 86 6.52 -8.46 -9.93
CA ALA A 86 5.59 -8.59 -8.81
C ALA A 86 4.39 -9.52 -9.13
N ASN A 87 3.91 -9.48 -10.37
CA ASN A 87 2.76 -10.30 -10.79
C ASN A 87 3.15 -11.74 -11.17
N ASP A 88 4.39 -11.97 -11.62
CA ASP A 88 4.79 -13.26 -12.19
C ASP A 88 5.77 -14.06 -11.34
N THR A 89 6.57 -13.40 -10.50
CA THR A 89 7.77 -14.01 -9.90
C THR A 89 7.79 -13.98 -8.38
N ILE A 90 7.33 -12.90 -7.73
CA ILE A 90 7.33 -12.78 -6.27
C ILE A 90 6.48 -13.90 -5.65
N LYS A 91 6.99 -14.51 -4.58
CA LYS A 91 6.33 -15.58 -3.83
C LYS A 91 6.29 -15.25 -2.35
N VAL A 92 5.33 -15.87 -1.64
CA VAL A 92 5.33 -15.86 -0.17
C VAL A 92 6.64 -16.41 0.36
N GLY A 93 7.24 -15.71 1.31
CA GLY A 93 8.55 -16.03 1.87
C GLY A 93 9.71 -15.28 1.22
N ASP A 94 9.52 -14.66 0.05
CA ASP A 94 10.55 -13.82 -0.55
C ASP A 94 10.82 -12.58 0.29
N ILE A 95 12.03 -12.06 0.20
CA ILE A 95 12.44 -10.84 0.88
C ILE A 95 12.59 -9.73 -0.16
N VAL A 96 11.96 -8.60 0.11
CA VAL A 96 12.10 -7.37 -0.67
C VAL A 96 12.51 -6.22 0.25
N ASP A 97 13.28 -5.30 -0.29
CA ASP A 97 13.71 -4.13 0.46
C ASP A 97 12.65 -3.03 0.37
N CYS A 98 12.21 -2.50 1.50
CA CYS A 98 11.23 -1.44 1.56
C CYS A 98 11.72 -0.25 2.36
N MET A 99 11.40 0.95 1.90
CA MET A 99 11.54 2.16 2.70
C MET A 99 10.33 2.29 3.65
N PRO A 100 10.50 2.91 4.83
CA PRO A 100 9.36 3.26 5.68
C PRO A 100 8.29 4.05 4.93
N PRO A 101 7.02 3.93 5.33
CA PRO A 101 5.91 4.62 4.68
C PRO A 101 6.12 6.12 4.59
N GLN A 102 5.77 6.70 3.45
CA GLN A 102 5.87 8.12 3.14
C GLN A 102 4.60 8.62 2.45
N GLY A 103 4.40 9.93 2.43
CA GLY A 103 3.30 10.57 1.72
C GLY A 103 2.38 11.37 2.63
N LYS A 104 1.57 12.23 2.00
CA LYS A 104 0.70 13.20 2.69
C LYS A 104 -0.79 13.07 2.32
N PHE A 105 -1.15 12.08 1.53
CA PHE A 105 -2.53 11.84 1.12
C PHE A 105 -3.29 11.07 2.21
N SER A 106 -3.47 11.69 3.37
CA SER A 106 -4.09 11.08 4.54
C SER A 106 -5.20 11.96 5.09
N ALA A 107 -6.34 11.36 5.43
CA ALA A 107 -7.29 12.00 6.31
C ALA A 107 -6.74 12.08 7.73
N GLU A 108 -7.01 13.18 8.43
CA GLU A 108 -6.73 13.27 9.87
C GLU A 108 -7.86 12.58 10.62
N LEU A 109 -7.54 11.48 11.29
CA LEU A 109 -8.51 10.64 11.97
C LEU A 109 -8.67 11.04 13.43
N ALA A 110 -9.91 11.10 13.90
CA ALA A 110 -10.21 11.24 15.32
C ALA A 110 -11.58 10.61 15.65
N ASN A 111 -11.64 9.83 16.71
CA ASN A 111 -12.84 9.10 17.11
C ASN A 111 -14.10 9.98 17.25
N GLY A 112 -13.92 11.23 17.67
CA GLY A 112 -15.02 12.18 17.83
C GLY A 112 -15.49 12.87 16.53
N HIS A 113 -14.88 12.60 15.40
CA HIS A 113 -15.30 13.20 14.13
C HIS A 113 -16.64 12.65 13.67
N GLU A 114 -17.48 13.56 13.16
CA GLU A 114 -18.76 13.29 12.49
C GLU A 114 -18.74 14.00 11.14
N LYS A 115 -17.89 13.52 10.21
CA LYS A 115 -17.62 14.15 8.92
C LYS A 115 -18.29 13.40 7.78
N ASN A 116 -18.55 14.12 6.70
CA ASN A 116 -18.90 13.55 5.41
C ASN A 116 -17.68 13.66 4.49
N TYR A 117 -17.11 12.51 4.13
CA TYR A 117 -15.97 12.44 3.24
C TYR A 117 -16.45 12.10 1.83
N LEU A 118 -15.90 12.80 0.85
CA LEU A 118 -16.06 12.47 -0.57
C LEU A 118 -14.70 12.10 -1.14
N PHE A 119 -14.57 10.89 -1.65
CA PHE A 119 -13.40 10.44 -2.39
C PHE A 119 -13.74 10.27 -3.87
N ILE A 120 -12.83 10.71 -4.72
CA ILE A 120 -12.92 10.54 -6.17
C ILE A 120 -11.65 9.83 -6.60
N ALA A 121 -11.79 8.67 -7.23
CA ALA A 121 -10.67 7.86 -7.68
C ALA A 121 -10.88 7.32 -9.09
N ALA A 122 -9.79 7.10 -9.80
CA ALA A 122 -9.80 6.45 -11.10
C ALA A 122 -8.64 5.45 -11.21
N GLY A 123 -8.92 4.29 -11.79
CA GLY A 123 -7.93 3.24 -12.01
C GLY A 123 -7.18 2.85 -10.74
N SER A 124 -5.85 2.78 -10.81
CA SER A 124 -4.98 2.42 -9.67
C SER A 124 -4.97 3.45 -8.54
N GLY A 125 -5.47 4.67 -8.76
CA GLY A 125 -5.64 5.69 -7.72
C GLY A 125 -6.59 5.30 -6.60
N ILE A 126 -7.33 4.20 -6.76
CA ILE A 126 -8.20 3.64 -5.73
C ILE A 126 -7.42 3.14 -4.51
N THR A 127 -6.16 2.72 -4.65
CA THR A 127 -5.42 2.08 -3.55
C THR A 127 -5.22 2.97 -2.33
N PRO A 128 -4.73 4.23 -2.43
CA PRO A 128 -4.64 5.10 -1.27
C PRO A 128 -6.01 5.56 -0.75
N VAL A 129 -7.01 5.60 -1.61
CA VAL A 129 -8.39 5.94 -1.25
C VAL A 129 -9.01 4.84 -0.40
N ILE A 130 -8.86 3.57 -0.76
CA ILE A 130 -9.36 2.44 0.03
C ILE A 130 -8.71 2.39 1.40
N SER A 131 -7.42 2.65 1.51
CA SER A 131 -6.73 2.74 2.80
C SER A 131 -7.35 3.81 3.70
N ASN A 132 -7.62 5.00 3.16
CA ASN A 132 -8.31 6.06 3.88
C ASN A 132 -9.73 5.66 4.29
N ILE A 133 -10.52 5.11 3.37
CA ILE A 133 -11.92 4.72 3.64
C ILE A 133 -12.00 3.68 4.75
N LYS A 134 -11.20 2.61 4.68
CA LYS A 134 -11.17 1.56 5.71
C LYS A 134 -10.82 2.15 7.07
N SER A 135 -9.80 2.98 7.12
CA SER A 135 -9.33 3.61 8.36
C SER A 135 -10.37 4.59 8.94
N ILE A 136 -11.03 5.39 8.10
CA ILE A 136 -12.08 6.30 8.53
C ILE A 136 -13.26 5.54 9.13
N LEU A 137 -13.73 4.49 8.45
CA LEU A 137 -14.90 3.74 8.89
C LEU A 137 -14.67 3.00 10.22
N GLU A 138 -13.41 2.62 10.50
CA GLU A 138 -13.05 1.99 11.78
C GLU A 138 -12.83 3.00 12.90
N GLU A 139 -12.12 4.11 12.62
CA GLU A 139 -11.74 5.09 13.63
C GLU A 139 -12.82 6.14 13.92
N GLU A 140 -13.69 6.38 12.95
CA GLU A 140 -14.73 7.43 13.03
C GLU A 140 -16.13 6.82 12.80
N PRO A 141 -16.72 6.13 13.77
CA PRO A 141 -17.96 5.39 13.57
C PRO A 141 -19.17 6.26 13.21
N LYS A 142 -19.10 7.57 13.43
CA LYS A 142 -20.18 8.51 13.08
C LYS A 142 -19.95 9.23 11.75
N SER A 143 -18.78 9.08 11.14
CA SER A 143 -18.48 9.67 9.84
C SER A 143 -19.09 8.86 8.70
N ARG A 144 -19.30 9.53 7.57
CA ARG A 144 -19.81 8.93 6.33
C ARG A 144 -18.83 9.11 5.21
N VAL A 145 -18.76 8.12 4.35
CA VAL A 145 -17.88 8.13 3.19
C VAL A 145 -18.71 7.92 1.92
N THR A 146 -18.48 8.76 0.93
CA THR A 146 -18.97 8.58 -0.43
C THR A 146 -17.78 8.41 -1.35
N LEU A 147 -17.81 7.37 -2.20
CA LEU A 147 -16.78 7.11 -3.19
C LEU A 147 -17.37 7.22 -4.59
N LEU A 148 -16.75 8.06 -5.42
CA LEU A 148 -16.94 8.07 -6.86
C LEU A 148 -15.73 7.38 -7.50
N PHE A 149 -15.96 6.24 -8.13
CA PHE A 149 -14.88 5.45 -8.72
C PHE A 149 -15.12 5.21 -10.21
N GLY A 150 -14.15 5.64 -11.02
CA GLY A 150 -14.10 5.36 -12.45
C GLY A 150 -13.04 4.30 -12.77
N ASN A 151 -13.42 3.25 -13.50
CA ASN A 151 -12.50 2.24 -14.00
C ASN A 151 -12.83 1.91 -15.45
N GLN A 152 -11.79 1.63 -16.25
CA GLN A 152 -11.92 1.17 -17.63
C GLN A 152 -11.77 -0.35 -17.70
#